data_1339d72884058f541764f07dd9f5a1e6
#
_entry.id   1339d72884058f541764f07dd9f5a1e6
#
_cell.length_a   1.000
_cell.length_b   1.000
_cell.length_c   1.000
_cell.angle_alpha   90.00
_cell.angle_beta   90.00
_cell.angle_gamma   90.00
#
_symmetry.space_group_name_H-M   'P 1'
#
loop_
_entity.id
_entity.type
_entity.pdbx_description
1 polymer ?
#
loop_
_entity_poly.entity_id
_entity_poly.type
_entity_poly.pdbx_seq_one_letter_code
_entity_poly.pdbx_strand_id
1 'polypeptide(L)'
;MSHLTKHPSENFTLQNMKQTKVIAVISVVCACVAASSLNAATLPAGTTITVSTVSSFSSKTVVGRTFEAKLAQDVSVKGNVLMKAGSKAFGKIATSRYNPRKNDPLTVELTSVSVNGRNVAVKTNAFQPGNPARTGRQAQYGHTAGTLVITPGTLMQFQLLQSVTL
;
A
#
# COMPACT_ATOMS: atom_id res chain seq x y z
N MET A 1 -22.71 50.35 75.47
CA MET A 1 -23.02 50.74 74.06
C MET A 1 -22.33 49.77 73.15
N SER A 2 -22.96 48.73 72.88
CA SER A 2 -23.72 48.24 71.72
C SER A 2 -22.98 48.55 70.40
N HIS A 3 -22.44 47.49 69.75
CA HIS A 3 -22.80 47.27 68.38
C HIS A 3 -22.42 45.86 67.92
N LEU A 4 -23.45 45.14 67.51
CA LEU A 4 -23.51 43.87 66.77
C LEU A 4 -22.53 43.82 65.58
N THR A 5 -21.85 42.71 65.44
CA THR A 5 -21.23 42.29 64.20
C THR A 5 -22.11 41.23 63.54
N LYS A 6 -22.58 41.55 62.37
CA LYS A 6 -23.41 40.74 61.51
C LYS A 6 -22.51 39.80 60.68
N HIS A 7 -22.70 38.52 60.85
CA HIS A 7 -22.18 37.46 60.00
C HIS A 7 -22.76 37.56 58.57
N PRO A 8 -21.97 37.24 57.56
CA PRO A 8 -22.48 36.67 56.32
C PRO A 8 -21.77 35.35 56.01
N SER A 9 -22.34 34.28 56.41
CA SER A 9 -21.96 32.93 55.97
C SER A 9 -23.18 32.26 55.39
N GLU A 10 -23.40 32.37 54.10
CA GLU A 10 -24.35 31.45 53.42
C GLU A 10 -24.22 31.32 51.91
N ASN A 11 -23.25 31.95 51.25
CA ASN A 11 -23.18 31.86 49.76
C ASN A 11 -22.08 30.94 49.21
N PHE A 12 -21.35 30.20 50.06
CA PHE A 12 -20.22 29.39 49.56
C PHE A 12 -20.59 27.95 49.15
N THR A 13 -21.76 27.45 49.55
CA THR A 13 -22.09 26.04 49.40
C THR A 13 -22.81 25.70 48.08
N LEU A 14 -23.46 26.71 47.45
CA LEU A 14 -24.26 26.43 46.22
C LEU A 14 -23.47 26.52 44.91
N GLN A 15 -22.34 27.20 44.93
CA GLN A 15 -21.49 27.30 43.71
C GLN A 15 -20.64 26.05 43.50
N ASN A 16 -20.24 25.36 44.56
CA ASN A 16 -19.42 24.13 44.41
C ASN A 16 -20.19 22.89 43.92
N MET A 17 -21.49 22.84 44.18
CA MET A 17 -22.31 21.71 43.73
C MET A 17 -22.60 21.72 42.22
N LYS A 18 -22.56 22.88 41.58
CA LYS A 18 -22.75 22.98 40.11
C LYS A 18 -21.47 22.66 39.35
N GLN A 19 -20.31 22.95 39.89
CA GLN A 19 -19.00 22.70 39.28
C GLN A 19 -18.66 21.21 39.26
N THR A 20 -18.99 20.48 40.33
CA THR A 20 -18.70 19.04 40.45
C THR A 20 -19.52 18.17 39.46
N LYS A 21 -20.73 18.60 39.13
CA LYS A 21 -21.56 17.87 38.15
C LYS A 21 -21.08 18.10 36.70
N VAL A 22 -20.51 19.26 36.37
CA VAL A 22 -20.00 19.55 35.03
C VAL A 22 -18.68 18.79 34.78
N ILE A 23 -17.82 18.69 35.81
CA ILE A 23 -16.54 17.95 35.68
C ILE A 23 -16.80 16.44 35.50
N ALA A 24 -17.80 15.89 36.20
CA ALA A 24 -18.15 14.48 36.08
C ALA A 24 -18.70 14.10 34.70
N VAL A 25 -19.45 15.00 34.05
CA VAL A 25 -20.00 14.76 32.71
C VAL A 25 -18.90 14.82 31.62
N ILE A 26 -17.92 15.71 31.76
CA ILE A 26 -16.81 15.81 30.80
C ILE A 26 -15.89 14.60 30.90
N SER A 27 -15.70 14.02 32.09
CA SER A 27 -14.85 12.83 32.28
C SER A 27 -15.44 11.56 31.65
N VAL A 28 -16.76 11.43 31.59
CA VAL A 28 -17.41 10.25 30.98
C VAL A 28 -17.40 10.30 29.44
N VAL A 29 -17.43 11.49 28.83
CA VAL A 29 -17.40 11.63 27.38
C VAL A 29 -16.01 11.34 26.80
N CYS A 30 -14.92 11.59 27.56
CA CYS A 30 -13.56 11.35 27.12
C CYS A 30 -13.17 9.86 27.09
N ALA A 31 -13.87 8.98 27.82
CA ALA A 31 -13.58 7.54 27.90
C ALA A 31 -14.11 6.71 26.71
N CYS A 32 -14.99 7.26 25.87
CA CYS A 32 -15.59 6.54 24.74
C CYS A 32 -14.80 6.65 23.42
N VAL A 33 -13.68 7.37 23.37
CA VAL A 33 -12.92 7.60 22.12
C VAL A 33 -11.75 6.61 21.95
N ALA A 34 -11.48 5.72 22.90
CA ALA A 34 -10.26 4.90 22.92
C ALA A 34 -10.45 3.44 22.45
N ALA A 35 -11.50 3.11 21.71
CA ALA A 35 -11.68 1.76 21.17
C ALA A 35 -11.80 1.74 19.65
N SER A 36 -10.95 2.49 18.93
CA SER A 36 -10.66 2.17 17.55
C SER A 36 -9.70 0.98 17.56
N SER A 37 -10.23 -0.22 17.61
CA SER A 37 -9.49 -1.43 17.28
C SER A 37 -8.95 -1.25 15.87
N LEU A 38 -7.68 -0.94 15.75
CA LEU A 38 -6.92 -1.04 14.52
C LEU A 38 -6.92 -2.51 14.12
N ASN A 39 -7.99 -2.96 13.47
CA ASN A 39 -7.99 -4.24 12.79
C ASN A 39 -6.98 -4.14 11.65
N ALA A 40 -5.74 -4.49 11.94
CA ALA A 40 -4.72 -4.62 10.92
C ALA A 40 -5.17 -5.70 9.94
N ALA A 41 -5.60 -5.25 8.77
CA ALA A 41 -6.03 -6.15 7.71
C ALA A 41 -4.80 -6.86 7.14
N THR A 42 -4.86 -8.19 7.02
CA THR A 42 -3.75 -8.99 6.51
C THR A 42 -4.11 -9.59 5.16
N LEU A 43 -3.28 -9.35 4.17
CA LEU A 43 -3.29 -10.06 2.89
C LEU A 43 -2.53 -11.37 3.05
N PRO A 44 -3.14 -12.53 2.78
CA PRO A 44 -2.44 -13.80 2.85
C PRO A 44 -1.42 -13.98 1.72
N ALA A 45 -0.40 -14.79 1.96
CA ALA A 45 0.47 -15.29 0.88
C ALA A 45 -0.38 -15.99 -0.19
N GLY A 46 0.07 -15.93 -1.45
CA GLY A 46 -0.68 -16.46 -2.60
C GLY A 46 -1.72 -15.48 -3.18
N THR A 47 -1.98 -14.33 -2.51
CA THR A 47 -2.87 -13.31 -3.07
C THR A 47 -2.32 -12.80 -4.40
N THR A 48 -3.17 -12.78 -5.43
CA THR A 48 -2.83 -12.24 -6.74
C THR A 48 -3.04 -10.74 -6.78
N ILE A 49 -2.03 -10.02 -7.24
CA ILE A 49 -2.06 -8.57 -7.46
C ILE A 49 -1.86 -8.31 -8.94
N THR A 50 -2.85 -7.71 -9.60
CA THR A 50 -2.76 -7.30 -11.00
C THR A 50 -2.45 -5.81 -11.08
N VAL A 51 -1.40 -5.46 -11.80
CA VAL A 51 -0.99 -4.07 -12.00
C VAL A 51 -0.92 -3.71 -13.47
N SER A 52 -1.08 -2.43 -13.78
CA SER A 52 -0.87 -1.83 -15.07
C SER A 52 0.34 -0.90 -14.98
N THR A 53 1.31 -1.04 -15.90
CA THR A 53 2.51 -0.19 -15.93
C THR A 53 2.17 1.26 -16.23
N VAL A 54 2.85 2.19 -15.57
CA VAL A 54 2.76 3.64 -15.84
C VAL A 54 3.97 4.10 -16.66
N SER A 55 5.15 3.55 -16.38
CA SER A 55 6.40 3.87 -17.08
C SER A 55 6.81 2.77 -18.03
N SER A 56 7.47 3.14 -19.12
CA SER A 56 8.06 2.17 -20.05
C SER A 56 9.43 1.70 -19.57
N PHE A 57 9.74 0.43 -19.83
CA PHE A 57 11.07 -0.14 -19.64
C PHE A 57 11.30 -1.27 -20.65
N SER A 58 12.53 -1.74 -20.77
CA SER A 58 12.87 -2.75 -21.77
C SER A 58 13.73 -3.89 -21.20
N SER A 59 13.88 -4.94 -22.01
CA SER A 59 14.78 -6.05 -21.69
C SER A 59 16.26 -5.66 -21.60
N LYS A 60 16.61 -4.44 -21.98
CA LYS A 60 17.95 -3.85 -21.81
C LYS A 60 18.05 -2.89 -20.62
N THR A 61 16.98 -2.73 -19.84
CA THR A 61 17.01 -1.88 -18.66
C THR A 61 17.88 -2.52 -17.57
N VAL A 62 18.64 -1.68 -16.88
CA VAL A 62 19.56 -2.12 -15.81
C VAL A 62 18.81 -2.86 -14.71
N VAL A 63 19.38 -3.98 -14.24
CA VAL A 63 18.87 -4.74 -13.10
C VAL A 63 18.85 -3.86 -11.86
N GLY A 64 17.82 -3.98 -11.04
CA GLY A 64 17.60 -3.16 -9.85
C GLY A 64 16.88 -1.84 -10.11
N ARG A 65 16.74 -1.40 -11.37
CA ARG A 65 15.96 -0.19 -11.69
C ARG A 65 14.50 -0.39 -11.30
N THR A 66 13.93 0.63 -10.68
CA THR A 66 12.51 0.66 -10.30
C THR A 66 11.63 1.12 -11.45
N PHE A 67 10.40 0.64 -11.47
CA PHE A 67 9.34 1.11 -12.36
C PHE A 67 8.08 1.40 -11.55
N GLU A 68 7.25 2.31 -12.08
CA GLU A 68 5.96 2.66 -11.49
C GLU A 68 4.83 1.92 -12.23
N ALA A 69 3.87 1.46 -11.44
CA ALA A 69 2.64 0.83 -11.89
C ALA A 69 1.46 1.28 -11.03
N LYS A 70 0.25 0.91 -11.42
CA LYS A 70 -0.98 1.10 -10.64
C LYS A 70 -1.72 -0.22 -10.56
N LEU A 71 -2.42 -0.46 -9.44
CA LEU A 71 -3.32 -1.60 -9.37
C LEU A 71 -4.37 -1.52 -10.46
N ALA A 72 -4.51 -2.58 -11.25
CA ALA A 72 -5.50 -2.66 -12.32
C ALA A 72 -6.89 -2.99 -11.80
N GLN A 73 -6.99 -3.63 -10.65
CA GLN A 73 -8.24 -4.03 -10.00
C GLN A 73 -8.11 -4.00 -8.48
N ASP A 74 -9.26 -4.00 -7.81
CA ASP A 74 -9.31 -4.08 -6.35
C ASP A 74 -8.74 -5.42 -5.86
N VAL A 75 -7.99 -5.35 -4.74
CA VAL A 75 -7.54 -6.55 -4.03
C VAL A 75 -8.38 -6.70 -2.78
N SER A 76 -9.20 -7.75 -2.74
CA SER A 76 -10.11 -8.02 -1.64
C SER A 76 -9.79 -9.35 -0.96
N VAL A 77 -10.02 -9.41 0.35
CA VAL A 77 -9.90 -10.62 1.16
C VAL A 77 -11.18 -10.79 1.97
N LYS A 78 -11.81 -11.95 1.86
CA LYS A 78 -13.08 -12.27 2.55
C LYS A 78 -14.18 -11.22 2.30
N GLY A 79 -14.26 -10.66 1.08
CA GLY A 79 -15.25 -9.66 0.71
C GLY A 79 -14.90 -8.20 1.07
N ASN A 80 -13.82 -7.96 1.81
CA ASN A 80 -13.36 -6.62 2.15
C ASN A 80 -12.28 -6.16 1.17
N VAL A 81 -12.47 -5.00 0.53
CA VAL A 81 -11.47 -4.38 -0.34
C VAL A 81 -10.37 -3.78 0.54
N LEU A 82 -9.17 -4.33 0.42
CA LEU A 82 -8.00 -3.90 1.19
C LEU A 82 -7.10 -2.94 0.40
N MET A 83 -7.01 -3.12 -0.91
CA MET A 83 -6.29 -2.22 -1.81
C MET A 83 -7.20 -1.88 -3.00
N LYS A 84 -7.36 -0.60 -3.28
CA LYS A 84 -8.24 -0.12 -4.37
C LYS A 84 -7.51 -0.09 -5.70
N ALA A 85 -8.21 -0.36 -6.78
CA ALA A 85 -7.74 -0.10 -8.14
C ALA A 85 -7.23 1.35 -8.27
N GLY A 86 -6.20 1.56 -9.10
CA GLY A 86 -5.54 2.86 -9.24
C GLY A 86 -4.51 3.18 -8.16
N SER A 87 -4.41 2.42 -7.07
CA SER A 87 -3.35 2.60 -6.07
C SER A 87 -1.97 2.45 -6.70
N LYS A 88 -1.03 3.32 -6.33
CA LYS A 88 0.34 3.26 -6.85
C LYS A 88 1.05 2.00 -6.38
N ALA A 89 1.81 1.39 -7.29
CA ALA A 89 2.65 0.25 -7.01
C ALA A 89 4.04 0.50 -7.60
N PHE A 90 5.06 -0.02 -6.94
CA PHE A 90 6.44 0.08 -7.40
C PHE A 90 7.03 -1.31 -7.49
N GLY A 91 7.74 -1.52 -8.58
CA GLY A 91 8.47 -2.76 -8.81
C GLY A 91 9.90 -2.50 -9.18
N LYS A 92 10.68 -3.56 -9.29
CA LYS A 92 12.07 -3.52 -9.75
C LYS A 92 12.31 -4.54 -10.85
N ILE A 93 13.30 -4.28 -11.68
CA ILE A 93 13.84 -5.22 -12.66
C ILE A 93 14.69 -6.25 -11.89
N ALA A 94 14.26 -7.50 -11.87
CA ALA A 94 14.98 -8.58 -11.19
C ALA A 94 16.08 -9.18 -12.08
N THR A 95 15.76 -9.46 -13.35
CA THR A 95 16.73 -9.87 -14.35
C THR A 95 16.50 -9.14 -15.66
N SER A 96 17.55 -8.97 -16.47
CA SER A 96 17.46 -8.34 -17.78
C SER A 96 18.63 -8.74 -18.68
N ARG A 97 18.49 -8.51 -19.99
CA ARG A 97 19.55 -8.69 -20.98
C ARG A 97 20.54 -7.51 -21.05
N TYR A 98 20.62 -6.70 -20.01
CA TYR A 98 21.55 -5.57 -19.97
C TYR A 98 23.02 -6.06 -20.12
N ASN A 99 23.33 -7.23 -19.53
CA ASN A 99 24.63 -7.85 -19.74
C ASN A 99 24.57 -8.81 -20.92
N PRO A 100 25.25 -8.51 -22.06
CA PRO A 100 25.23 -9.35 -23.26
C PRO A 100 25.79 -10.76 -23.05
N ARG A 101 26.55 -11.00 -21.97
CA ARG A 101 27.09 -12.32 -21.61
C ARG A 101 26.07 -13.21 -20.88
N LYS A 102 24.95 -12.64 -20.40
CA LYS A 102 23.87 -13.35 -19.75
C LYS A 102 22.59 -13.24 -20.59
N ASN A 103 22.13 -14.33 -21.14
CA ASN A 103 20.86 -14.40 -21.85
C ASN A 103 19.66 -14.48 -20.90
N ASP A 104 19.74 -13.80 -19.75
CA ASP A 104 18.66 -13.84 -18.77
C ASP A 104 17.40 -13.17 -19.36
N PRO A 105 16.21 -13.78 -19.23
CA PRO A 105 14.98 -13.13 -19.64
C PRO A 105 14.71 -11.90 -18.77
N LEU A 106 13.92 -10.95 -19.29
CA LEU A 106 13.42 -9.86 -18.48
C LEU A 106 12.46 -10.43 -17.43
N THR A 107 12.77 -10.25 -16.15
CA THR A 107 11.85 -10.53 -15.07
C THR A 107 11.71 -9.31 -14.16
N VAL A 108 10.54 -9.16 -13.58
CA VAL A 108 10.20 -8.04 -12.71
C VAL A 108 9.51 -8.54 -11.45
N GLU A 109 9.64 -7.80 -10.36
CA GLU A 109 9.01 -8.08 -9.06
C GLU A 109 8.36 -6.82 -8.52
N LEU A 110 7.24 -6.94 -7.80
CA LEU A 110 6.70 -5.84 -7.01
C LEU A 110 7.45 -5.73 -5.69
N THR A 111 7.72 -4.50 -5.28
CA THR A 111 8.43 -4.18 -4.03
C THR A 111 7.57 -3.47 -3.02
N SER A 112 6.62 -2.64 -3.48
CA SER A 112 5.68 -1.95 -2.60
C SER A 112 4.38 -1.57 -3.32
N VAL A 113 3.32 -1.41 -2.53
CA VAL A 113 2.02 -0.89 -2.97
C VAL A 113 1.58 0.20 -2.00
N SER A 114 1.04 1.29 -2.54
CA SER A 114 0.51 2.37 -1.71
C SER A 114 -0.91 2.04 -1.26
N VAL A 115 -1.10 1.96 0.06
CA VAL A 115 -2.39 1.70 0.70
C VAL A 115 -2.70 2.84 1.64
N ASN A 116 -3.83 3.52 1.45
CA ASN A 116 -4.22 4.68 2.27
C ASN A 116 -3.12 5.74 2.40
N GLY A 117 -2.37 6.00 1.31
CA GLY A 117 -1.28 6.97 1.28
C GLY A 117 0.04 6.50 1.91
N ARG A 118 0.12 5.25 2.41
CA ARG A 118 1.35 4.64 2.94
C ARG A 118 1.89 3.60 1.97
N ASN A 119 3.20 3.57 1.77
CA ASN A 119 3.84 2.52 0.98
C ASN A 119 4.06 1.29 1.86
N VAL A 120 3.34 0.22 1.53
CA VAL A 120 3.47 -1.08 2.19
C VAL A 120 4.41 -1.95 1.36
N ALA A 121 5.47 -2.44 1.99
CA ALA A 121 6.40 -3.35 1.34
C ALA A 121 5.73 -4.69 1.06
N VAL A 122 5.91 -5.19 -0.17
CA VAL A 122 5.40 -6.50 -0.59
C VAL A 122 6.54 -7.32 -1.18
N LYS A 123 6.46 -8.63 -1.04
CA LYS A 123 7.37 -9.57 -1.69
C LYS A 123 6.54 -10.48 -2.59
N THR A 124 6.84 -10.43 -3.89
CA THR A 124 6.11 -11.21 -4.90
C THR A 124 7.03 -12.19 -5.62
N ASN A 125 6.40 -13.13 -6.32
CA ASN A 125 7.12 -13.91 -7.32
C ASN A 125 7.63 -12.99 -8.45
N ALA A 126 8.66 -13.45 -9.14
CA ALA A 126 9.12 -12.80 -10.36
C ALA A 126 8.13 -13.06 -11.49
N PHE A 127 7.71 -12.00 -12.19
CA PHE A 127 6.88 -12.06 -13.38
C PHE A 127 7.76 -11.89 -14.62
N GLN A 128 7.61 -12.77 -15.60
CA GLN A 128 8.28 -12.68 -16.90
C GLN A 128 7.28 -12.14 -17.93
N PRO A 129 7.41 -10.89 -18.37
CA PRO A 129 6.62 -10.37 -19.47
C PRO A 129 6.81 -11.23 -20.73
N GLY A 130 5.71 -11.49 -21.46
CA GLY A 130 5.77 -12.30 -22.66
C GLY A 130 6.78 -11.74 -23.67
N ASN A 131 7.58 -12.61 -24.23
CA ASN A 131 8.46 -12.25 -25.35
C ASN A 131 7.57 -12.06 -26.60
N PRO A 132 7.69 -10.97 -27.36
CA PRO A 132 6.95 -10.86 -28.61
C PRO A 132 7.26 -12.08 -29.49
N ALA A 133 6.23 -12.67 -30.07
CA ALA A 133 6.37 -13.82 -30.93
C ALA A 133 7.40 -13.53 -32.01
N ARG A 134 8.39 -14.39 -32.17
CA ARG A 134 9.37 -14.26 -33.26
C ARG A 134 8.62 -14.45 -34.59
N THR A 135 8.76 -13.49 -35.49
CA THR A 135 8.28 -13.70 -36.85
C THR A 135 9.09 -14.85 -37.50
N GLY A 136 8.48 -15.63 -38.38
CA GLY A 136 9.14 -16.79 -39.02
C GLY A 136 10.48 -16.45 -39.67
N ARG A 137 10.64 -15.23 -40.21
CA ARG A 137 11.92 -14.73 -40.74
C ARG A 137 13.01 -14.60 -39.69
N GLN A 138 12.67 -14.11 -38.47
CA GLN A 138 13.66 -13.94 -37.40
C GLN A 138 14.14 -15.29 -36.83
N ALA A 139 13.31 -16.30 -36.88
CA ALA A 139 13.68 -17.67 -36.48
C ALA A 139 14.67 -18.29 -37.49
N GLN A 140 14.51 -18.00 -38.75
CA GLN A 140 15.32 -18.60 -39.86
C GLN A 140 16.73 -18.02 -39.93
N TYR A 141 16.94 -16.73 -39.59
CA TYR A 141 18.24 -16.08 -39.67
C TYR A 141 19.03 -15.98 -38.37
N GLY A 142 18.62 -16.71 -37.31
CA GLY A 142 19.35 -16.75 -36.04
C GLY A 142 19.51 -15.39 -35.33
N HIS A 143 18.74 -14.37 -35.72
CA HIS A 143 18.82 -13.06 -35.08
C HIS A 143 18.38 -13.16 -33.64
N THR A 144 19.19 -12.63 -32.76
CA THR A 144 18.89 -12.43 -31.32
C THR A 144 17.50 -11.83 -31.17
N ALA A 145 16.71 -12.44 -30.28
CA ALA A 145 15.38 -11.91 -29.97
C ALA A 145 15.43 -10.41 -29.78
N GLY A 146 14.56 -9.68 -30.50
CA GLY A 146 14.49 -8.23 -30.43
C GLY A 146 14.36 -7.72 -29.00
N THR A 147 14.66 -6.45 -28.80
CA THR A 147 14.45 -5.81 -27.50
C THR A 147 12.97 -5.85 -27.16
N LEU A 148 12.62 -6.54 -26.08
CA LEU A 148 11.27 -6.49 -25.52
C LEU A 148 11.10 -5.11 -24.86
N VAL A 149 10.08 -4.38 -25.27
CA VAL A 149 9.70 -3.09 -24.67
C VAL A 149 8.35 -3.26 -23.99
N ILE A 150 8.29 -2.96 -22.73
CA ILE A 150 7.07 -2.88 -21.94
C ILE A 150 6.56 -1.45 -22.02
N THR A 151 5.36 -1.29 -22.54
CA THR A 151 4.72 0.03 -22.71
C THR A 151 3.80 0.33 -21.50
N PRO A 152 3.50 1.61 -21.24
CA PRO A 152 2.46 1.98 -20.27
C PRO A 152 1.15 1.28 -20.62
N GLY A 153 0.41 0.86 -19.59
CA GLY A 153 -0.84 0.11 -19.73
C GLY A 153 -0.66 -1.42 -19.81
N THR A 154 0.58 -1.94 -19.87
CA THR A 154 0.81 -3.39 -19.87
C THR A 154 0.37 -3.99 -18.53
N LEU A 155 -0.52 -5.00 -18.59
CA LEU A 155 -0.98 -5.73 -17.42
C LEU A 155 0.03 -6.80 -17.01
N MET A 156 0.30 -6.87 -15.71
CA MET A 156 1.17 -7.87 -15.11
C MET A 156 0.52 -8.42 -13.84
N GLN A 157 0.62 -9.74 -13.65
CA GLN A 157 0.08 -10.42 -12.47
C GLN A 157 1.21 -10.93 -11.59
N PHE A 158 1.10 -10.63 -10.31
CA PHE A 158 2.05 -11.04 -9.28
C PHE A 158 1.34 -11.81 -8.18
N GLN A 159 2.03 -12.76 -7.57
CA GLN A 159 1.56 -13.46 -6.39
C GLN A 159 2.40 -13.07 -5.18
N LEU A 160 1.75 -12.77 -4.05
CA LEU A 160 2.43 -12.55 -2.79
C LEU A 160 3.11 -13.84 -2.31
N LEU A 161 4.39 -13.76 -1.99
CA LEU A 161 5.15 -14.86 -1.38
C LEU A 161 5.00 -14.92 0.13
N GLN A 162 4.60 -13.81 0.74
CA GLN A 162 4.44 -13.67 2.19
C GLN A 162 3.16 -12.91 2.50
N SER A 163 2.58 -13.17 3.66
CA SER A 163 1.46 -12.38 4.18
C SER A 163 1.93 -10.94 4.48
N VAL A 164 1.06 -9.98 4.21
CA VAL A 164 1.32 -8.54 4.40
C VAL A 164 0.24 -7.95 5.28
N THR A 165 0.66 -7.31 6.37
CA THR A 165 -0.22 -6.55 7.27
C THR A 165 -0.29 -5.10 6.79
N LEU A 166 -1.51 -4.56 6.68
CA LEU A 166 -1.82 -3.23 6.14
C LEU A 166 -2.10 -2.22 7.24
#